data_9649e131913d9b4fcc335109694f66ea
#
_entry.id   9649e131913d9b4fcc335109694f66ea
#
_cell.length_a   1.000
_cell.length_b   1.000
_cell.length_c   1.000
_cell.angle_alpha   90.00
_cell.angle_beta   90.00
_cell.angle_gamma   90.00
#
_symmetry.space_group_name_H-M   'P 1'
#
loop_
_entity.id
_entity.type
_entity.pdbx_description
1 polymer ?
#
loop_
_entity_poly.entity_id
_entity_poly.type
_entity_poly.pdbx_seq_one_letter_code
_entity_poly.pdbx_strand_id
1 'polypeptide(L)'
;DAYGKYDETIIREKLFKDTNKYLGLNVFKANELILEELGTALLKRVDIRHSYPHCWRTHTPIIFRATKQWFISIDDIYGEKNQTLRENALEVVENLKFYPEWGRNRLKAMLEGRPDWCISRQRDWGVPIAFFRNKKTDEIIFDEKVLNFTAMIFEQHGCDAWYDMEIKDLLYPGSGLNPDDLEKTLDILDVWFDSGSTQNAVLRSGNYDAGTFPADMYLEGSDQHRGWFQSSLLTTLASSEIAPYKSILTHGFTVDEKGEKMSKSKGNVVAPDKVLKE
;
A
#
# COMPACT_ATOMS: atom_id res chain seq x y z
N ASP A 1 17.17 -9.19 -10.10
CA ASP A 1 16.83 -9.87 -8.87
C ASP A 1 16.58 -8.88 -7.71
N ALA A 2 16.30 -9.38 -6.51
CA ALA A 2 16.01 -8.56 -5.33
C ALA A 2 17.20 -7.72 -4.85
N TYR A 3 18.41 -8.06 -5.25
CA TYR A 3 19.65 -7.37 -4.88
C TYR A 3 20.15 -6.39 -5.95
N GLY A 4 19.34 -6.10 -6.95
CA GLY A 4 19.70 -5.21 -8.05
C GLY A 4 20.77 -5.79 -8.97
N LYS A 5 20.79 -7.12 -9.13
CA LYS A 5 21.69 -7.81 -10.04
C LYS A 5 20.90 -8.44 -11.19
N TYR A 6 21.52 -8.53 -12.35
CA TYR A 6 20.97 -9.28 -13.46
C TYR A 6 20.90 -10.77 -13.12
N ASP A 7 19.73 -11.38 -13.31
CA ASP A 7 19.47 -12.80 -13.07
C ASP A 7 19.26 -13.56 -14.39
N GLU A 8 18.83 -14.81 -14.31
CA GLU A 8 18.62 -15.68 -15.46
C GLU A 8 17.58 -15.16 -16.47
N THR A 9 16.80 -14.17 -16.10
CA THR A 9 15.85 -13.51 -17.02
C THR A 9 16.56 -12.95 -18.24
N ILE A 10 17.78 -12.39 -18.07
CA ILE A 10 18.55 -11.86 -19.21
C ILE A 10 18.92 -12.94 -20.24
N ILE A 11 19.09 -14.19 -19.78
CA ILE A 11 19.38 -15.35 -20.67
C ILE A 11 18.11 -15.74 -21.40
N ARG A 12 17.01 -15.91 -20.64
CA ARG A 12 15.72 -16.30 -21.19
C ARG A 12 15.21 -15.33 -22.24
N GLU A 13 15.32 -14.02 -21.97
CA GLU A 13 14.85 -12.95 -22.86
C GLU A 13 15.88 -12.52 -23.88
N LYS A 14 17.09 -13.10 -23.88
CA LYS A 14 18.19 -12.81 -24.83
C LYS A 14 18.52 -11.31 -24.91
N LEU A 15 18.57 -10.64 -23.74
CA LEU A 15 18.71 -9.18 -23.67
C LEU A 15 20.10 -8.66 -24.09
N PHE A 16 21.13 -9.50 -24.01
CA PHE A 16 22.53 -9.15 -24.34
C PHE A 16 23.14 -10.17 -25.28
N LYS A 17 24.14 -9.76 -26.07
CA LYS A 17 24.89 -10.66 -26.96
C LYS A 17 25.67 -11.72 -26.18
N ASP A 18 26.36 -11.29 -25.12
CA ASP A 18 27.04 -12.18 -24.17
C ASP A 18 26.39 -12.03 -22.79
N THR A 19 25.41 -12.86 -22.52
CA THR A 19 24.62 -12.83 -21.29
C THR A 19 25.45 -13.22 -20.07
N ASN A 20 26.50 -14.07 -20.22
CA ASN A 20 27.33 -14.51 -19.11
C ASN A 20 28.14 -13.35 -18.51
N LYS A 21 28.48 -12.33 -19.30
CA LYS A 21 29.17 -11.14 -18.86
C LYS A 21 28.38 -10.32 -17.85
N TYR A 22 27.05 -10.40 -17.90
CA TYR A 22 26.13 -9.60 -17.09
C TYR A 22 25.45 -10.37 -15.98
N LEU A 23 25.38 -11.70 -16.07
CA LEU A 23 24.75 -12.55 -15.05
C LEU A 23 25.37 -12.32 -13.68
N GLY A 24 24.55 -11.99 -12.66
CA GLY A 24 24.99 -11.69 -11.30
C GLY A 24 25.64 -10.32 -11.12
N LEU A 25 25.82 -9.54 -12.19
CA LEU A 25 26.37 -8.21 -12.12
C LEU A 25 25.35 -7.19 -11.62
N ASN A 26 25.77 -6.30 -10.72
CA ASN A 26 24.92 -5.18 -10.27
C ASN A 26 24.60 -4.23 -11.44
N VAL A 27 23.33 -3.79 -11.52
CA VAL A 27 22.84 -2.98 -12.65
C VAL A 27 23.59 -1.67 -12.83
N PHE A 28 24.06 -1.01 -11.78
CA PHE A 28 24.85 0.20 -11.88
C PHE A 28 26.27 -0.08 -12.41
N LYS A 29 26.84 -1.23 -12.06
CA LYS A 29 28.17 -1.64 -12.57
C LYS A 29 28.11 -2.07 -14.04
N ALA A 30 26.96 -2.52 -14.50
CA ALA A 30 26.75 -2.91 -15.89
C ALA A 30 26.79 -1.73 -16.87
N ASN A 31 26.50 -0.51 -16.41
CA ASN A 31 26.37 0.66 -17.30
C ASN A 31 27.60 0.89 -18.16
N GLU A 32 28.80 0.83 -17.59
CA GLU A 32 30.04 1.03 -18.35
C GLU A 32 30.25 -0.08 -19.38
N LEU A 33 29.99 -1.33 -19.01
CA LEU A 33 30.11 -2.47 -19.92
C LEU A 33 29.11 -2.38 -21.09
N ILE A 34 27.89 -1.91 -20.81
CA ILE A 34 26.88 -1.70 -21.85
C ILE A 34 27.32 -0.58 -22.81
N LEU A 35 27.88 0.52 -22.29
CA LEU A 35 28.39 1.61 -23.12
C LEU A 35 29.55 1.15 -24.01
N GLU A 36 30.46 0.32 -23.48
CA GLU A 36 31.54 -0.28 -24.26
C GLU A 36 30.99 -1.19 -25.39
N GLU A 37 29.98 -2.02 -25.07
CA GLU A 37 29.39 -2.97 -26.01
C GLU A 37 28.61 -2.28 -27.13
N LEU A 38 28.03 -1.10 -26.88
CA LEU A 38 27.38 -0.29 -27.87
C LEU A 38 28.37 0.18 -28.95
N GLY A 39 29.65 0.43 -28.63
CA GLY A 39 30.68 0.82 -29.58
C GLY A 39 30.23 1.94 -30.50
N THR A 40 30.22 1.67 -31.82
CA THR A 40 29.79 2.65 -32.84
C THR A 40 28.30 2.97 -32.85
N ALA A 41 27.47 2.19 -32.15
CA ALA A 41 26.04 2.50 -31.96
C ALA A 41 25.82 3.58 -30.88
N LEU A 42 26.84 3.87 -30.06
CA LEU A 42 26.77 4.95 -29.08
C LEU A 42 26.93 6.32 -29.76
N LEU A 43 25.80 7.02 -29.90
CA LEU A 43 25.84 8.34 -30.57
C LEU A 43 26.57 9.39 -29.72
N LYS A 44 26.33 9.45 -28.43
CA LYS A 44 26.91 10.42 -27.50
C LYS A 44 26.78 9.99 -26.07
N ARG A 45 27.80 10.26 -25.26
CA ARG A 45 27.74 10.22 -23.77
C ARG A 45 27.85 11.64 -23.23
N VAL A 46 26.98 11.98 -22.26
CA VAL A 46 27.01 13.27 -21.56
C VAL A 46 26.83 13.00 -20.07
N ASP A 47 27.76 13.51 -19.27
CA ASP A 47 27.62 13.45 -17.81
C ASP A 47 26.70 14.59 -17.35
N ILE A 48 25.67 14.26 -16.58
CA ILE A 48 24.72 15.22 -16.05
C ILE A 48 24.68 15.12 -14.52
N ARG A 49 24.44 16.23 -13.86
CA ARG A 49 24.17 16.27 -12.41
C ARG A 49 22.70 16.59 -12.19
N HIS A 50 22.00 15.66 -11.55
CA HIS A 50 20.58 15.82 -11.26
C HIS A 50 20.24 15.16 -9.91
N SER A 51 19.05 15.47 -9.36
CA SER A 51 18.52 14.78 -8.21
C SER A 51 18.14 13.34 -8.60
N TYR A 52 18.59 12.35 -7.82
CA TYR A 52 18.27 10.95 -8.04
C TYR A 52 17.65 10.35 -6.76
N PRO A 53 16.60 9.53 -6.87
CA PRO A 53 15.98 8.94 -5.69
C PRO A 53 16.94 7.99 -4.96
N HIS A 54 17.04 8.19 -3.64
CA HIS A 54 17.84 7.35 -2.75
C HIS A 54 16.96 6.73 -1.67
N CYS A 55 17.34 5.56 -1.19
CA CYS A 55 16.70 4.97 -0.03
C CYS A 55 16.84 5.91 1.18
N TRP A 56 15.74 6.26 1.81
CA TRP A 56 15.72 7.20 2.92
C TRP A 56 16.51 6.72 4.15
N ARG A 57 16.71 5.41 4.27
CA ARG A 57 17.43 4.79 5.39
C ARG A 57 18.91 4.57 5.09
N THR A 58 19.23 3.97 3.95
CA THR A 58 20.60 3.60 3.58
C THR A 58 21.31 4.67 2.76
N HIS A 59 20.57 5.67 2.26
CA HIS A 59 21.05 6.73 1.37
C HIS A 59 21.71 6.23 0.08
N THR A 60 21.47 4.97 -0.28
CA THR A 60 21.95 4.39 -1.55
C THR A 60 20.96 4.67 -2.68
N PRO A 61 21.44 4.82 -3.93
CA PRO A 61 20.57 4.95 -5.10
C PRO A 61 19.61 3.77 -5.19
N ILE A 62 18.34 4.04 -5.51
CA ILE A 62 17.34 3.00 -5.76
C ILE A 62 17.28 2.65 -7.23
N ILE A 63 16.69 1.50 -7.56
CA ILE A 63 16.41 1.09 -8.93
C ILE A 63 14.90 0.95 -9.12
N PHE A 64 14.45 1.11 -10.38
CA PHE A 64 13.09 0.80 -10.78
C PHE A 64 13.05 -0.66 -11.23
N ARG A 65 12.19 -1.45 -10.61
CA ARG A 65 12.05 -2.88 -10.89
C ARG A 65 10.58 -3.26 -10.93
N ALA A 66 10.19 -4.00 -11.97
CA ALA A 66 8.88 -4.64 -11.98
C ALA A 66 8.88 -5.80 -10.98
N THR A 67 7.87 -5.84 -10.12
CA THR A 67 7.64 -6.89 -9.13
C THR A 67 6.17 -7.28 -9.13
N LYS A 68 5.86 -8.53 -8.79
CA LYS A 68 4.47 -8.92 -8.52
C LYS A 68 3.98 -8.09 -7.34
N GLN A 69 2.79 -7.51 -7.46
CA GLN A 69 2.18 -6.67 -6.43
C GLN A 69 0.68 -7.01 -6.33
N TRP A 70 0.10 -6.68 -5.19
CA TRP A 70 -1.32 -6.79 -4.95
C TRP A 70 -1.99 -5.44 -5.17
N PHE A 71 -3.10 -5.47 -5.90
CA PHE A 71 -3.85 -4.26 -6.23
C PHE A 71 -5.32 -4.43 -5.86
N ILE A 72 -5.93 -3.35 -5.41
CA ILE A 72 -7.38 -3.20 -5.43
C ILE A 72 -7.73 -2.47 -6.71
N SER A 73 -8.51 -3.12 -7.58
CA SER A 73 -9.03 -2.50 -8.78
C SER A 73 -10.00 -1.38 -8.42
N ILE A 74 -9.85 -0.24 -9.07
CA ILE A 74 -10.72 0.92 -8.86
C ILE A 74 -11.83 0.96 -9.91
N ASP A 75 -11.59 0.35 -11.06
CA ASP A 75 -12.47 0.45 -12.23
C ASP A 75 -13.16 -0.87 -12.62
N ASP A 76 -12.96 -1.96 -11.86
CA ASP A 76 -13.72 -3.17 -12.02
C ASP A 76 -15.09 -3.05 -11.33
N ILE A 77 -16.11 -3.61 -11.96
CA ILE A 77 -17.48 -3.65 -11.41
C ILE A 77 -17.53 -4.66 -10.26
N TYR A 78 -18.13 -4.26 -9.14
CA TYR A 78 -18.29 -5.12 -7.97
C TYR A 78 -19.61 -4.85 -7.23
N GLY A 79 -19.90 -5.71 -6.25
CA GLY A 79 -20.98 -5.53 -5.28
C GLY A 79 -22.39 -5.56 -5.84
N GLU A 80 -23.34 -5.26 -4.98
CA GLU A 80 -24.78 -5.29 -5.31
C GLU A 80 -25.21 -4.12 -6.20
N LYS A 81 -24.55 -2.98 -6.08
CA LYS A 81 -24.80 -1.79 -6.90
C LYS A 81 -24.35 -1.94 -8.35
N ASN A 82 -23.54 -2.94 -8.66
CA ASN A 82 -22.99 -3.15 -10.00
C ASN A 82 -22.28 -1.91 -10.56
N GLN A 83 -21.49 -1.25 -9.70
CA GLN A 83 -20.71 -0.05 -9.99
C GLN A 83 -19.22 -0.35 -9.79
N THR A 84 -18.36 0.49 -10.37
CA THR A 84 -16.94 0.50 -10.03
C THR A 84 -16.72 1.16 -8.66
N LEU A 85 -15.59 0.87 -8.01
CA LEU A 85 -15.25 1.52 -6.74
C LEU A 85 -15.11 3.04 -6.91
N ARG A 86 -14.62 3.49 -8.08
CA ARG A 86 -14.54 4.91 -8.42
C ARG A 86 -15.91 5.55 -8.50
N GLU A 87 -16.85 4.97 -9.26
CA GLU A 87 -18.21 5.49 -9.41
C GLU A 87 -18.92 5.59 -8.07
N ASN A 88 -18.88 4.52 -7.26
CA ASN A 88 -19.48 4.51 -5.93
C ASN A 88 -18.84 5.57 -5.02
N ALA A 89 -17.51 5.72 -5.03
CA ALA A 89 -16.82 6.73 -4.22
C ALA A 89 -17.18 8.15 -4.64
N LEU A 90 -17.26 8.43 -5.94
CA LEU A 90 -17.66 9.74 -6.45
C LEU A 90 -19.12 10.09 -6.11
N GLU A 91 -20.03 9.12 -6.23
CA GLU A 91 -21.43 9.29 -5.83
C GLU A 91 -21.57 9.61 -4.33
N VAL A 92 -20.84 8.87 -3.49
CA VAL A 92 -20.83 9.10 -2.05
C VAL A 92 -20.30 10.48 -1.70
N VAL A 93 -19.21 10.93 -2.32
CA VAL A 93 -18.60 12.26 -2.07
C VAL A 93 -19.58 13.40 -2.35
N GLU A 94 -20.46 13.27 -3.32
CA GLU A 94 -21.48 14.29 -3.60
C GLU A 94 -22.49 14.45 -2.44
N ASN A 95 -22.73 13.38 -1.69
CA ASN A 95 -23.72 13.36 -0.60
C ASN A 95 -23.10 13.64 0.80
N LEU A 96 -21.77 13.68 0.93
CA LEU A 96 -21.10 13.99 2.20
C LEU A 96 -21.13 15.50 2.50
N LYS A 97 -21.02 15.84 3.78
CA LYS A 97 -20.84 17.24 4.21
C LYS A 97 -19.36 17.56 4.36
N PHE A 98 -18.91 18.72 3.88
CA PHE A 98 -17.53 19.16 3.97
C PHE A 98 -17.42 20.50 4.68
N TYR A 99 -16.42 20.60 5.57
CA TYR A 99 -16.06 21.80 6.31
C TYR A 99 -14.54 22.03 6.21
N PRO A 100 -14.09 23.00 5.40
CA PRO A 100 -14.83 23.83 4.44
C PRO A 100 -15.24 23.07 3.16
N GLU A 101 -16.20 23.63 2.42
CA GLU A 101 -16.80 23.00 1.25
C GLU A 101 -15.81 22.68 0.11
N TRP A 102 -14.72 23.43 -0.02
CA TRP A 102 -13.68 23.14 -1.02
C TRP A 102 -13.06 21.73 -0.88
N GLY A 103 -13.16 21.11 0.29
CA GLY A 103 -12.70 19.76 0.54
C GLY A 103 -13.35 18.72 -0.38
N ARG A 104 -14.62 18.93 -0.77
CA ARG A 104 -15.33 18.08 -1.73
C ARG A 104 -14.61 18.01 -3.07
N ASN A 105 -14.35 19.17 -3.68
CA ASN A 105 -13.70 19.24 -4.99
C ASN A 105 -12.31 18.63 -4.95
N ARG A 106 -11.60 18.81 -3.82
CA ARG A 106 -10.27 18.24 -3.63
C ARG A 106 -10.30 16.71 -3.56
N LEU A 107 -11.19 16.13 -2.77
CA LEU A 107 -11.33 14.68 -2.66
C LEU A 107 -11.79 14.06 -3.99
N LYS A 108 -12.77 14.70 -4.64
CA LYS A 108 -13.28 14.30 -5.95
C LYS A 108 -12.19 14.22 -7.00
N ALA A 109 -11.41 15.29 -7.20
CA ALA A 109 -10.31 15.32 -8.16
C ALA A 109 -9.23 14.24 -7.89
N MET A 110 -9.00 13.91 -6.62
CA MET A 110 -8.08 12.85 -6.25
C MET A 110 -8.63 11.44 -6.55
N LEU A 111 -9.94 11.24 -6.45
CA LEU A 111 -10.61 9.99 -6.80
C LEU A 111 -10.70 9.81 -8.32
N GLU A 112 -11.03 10.87 -9.07
CA GLU A 112 -11.11 10.84 -10.54
C GLU A 112 -9.80 10.42 -11.20
N GLY A 113 -8.68 10.94 -10.69
CA GLY A 113 -7.34 10.63 -11.24
C GLY A 113 -6.62 9.46 -10.56
N ARG A 114 -7.28 8.70 -9.67
CA ARG A 114 -6.61 7.64 -8.92
C ARG A 114 -6.41 6.38 -9.77
N PRO A 115 -5.18 5.84 -9.88
CA PRO A 115 -4.96 4.50 -10.44
C PRO A 115 -5.39 3.42 -9.44
N ASP A 116 -5.36 2.15 -9.87
CA ASP A 116 -5.49 1.00 -8.99
C ASP A 116 -4.58 1.13 -7.77
N TRP A 117 -5.09 0.70 -6.64
CA TRP A 117 -4.37 0.86 -5.38
C TRP A 117 -3.44 -0.31 -5.11
N CYS A 118 -2.14 -0.10 -5.28
CA CYS A 118 -1.12 -1.05 -4.86
C CYS A 118 -1.07 -1.14 -3.33
N ILE A 119 -1.57 -2.25 -2.78
CA ILE A 119 -1.69 -2.47 -1.34
C ILE A 119 -0.56 -3.29 -0.73
N SER A 120 0.31 -3.89 -1.53
CA SER A 120 1.42 -4.70 -1.02
C SER A 120 2.69 -3.89 -0.76
N ARG A 121 3.40 -4.29 0.29
CA ARG A 121 4.73 -3.75 0.64
C ARG A 121 5.66 -4.91 0.98
N GLN A 122 6.93 -4.78 0.58
CA GLN A 122 8.01 -5.72 0.84
C GLN A 122 8.82 -5.23 2.03
N ARG A 123 8.24 -5.34 3.24
CA ARG A 123 8.82 -4.91 4.52
C ARG A 123 8.58 -5.98 5.57
N ASP A 124 9.37 -5.97 6.65
CA ASP A 124 9.27 -6.94 7.74
C ASP A 124 8.23 -6.53 8.80
N TRP A 125 7.79 -5.28 8.81
CA TRP A 125 6.83 -4.76 9.77
C TRP A 125 5.52 -4.34 9.10
N GLY A 126 4.44 -5.03 9.45
CA GLY A 126 3.08 -4.76 8.96
C GLY A 126 2.19 -5.98 9.03
N VAL A 127 0.92 -5.80 8.72
CA VAL A 127 -0.08 -6.88 8.66
C VAL A 127 0.16 -7.70 7.39
N PRO A 128 0.29 -9.04 7.45
CA PRO A 128 0.51 -9.86 6.27
C PRO A 128 -0.71 -9.86 5.34
N ILE A 129 -0.46 -9.97 4.04
CA ILE A 129 -1.47 -10.32 3.06
C ILE A 129 -1.63 -11.83 3.10
N ALA A 130 -2.57 -12.33 3.92
CA ALA A 130 -2.66 -13.72 4.32
C ALA A 130 -3.35 -14.61 3.28
N PHE A 131 -2.72 -14.75 2.11
CA PHE A 131 -3.14 -15.68 1.07
C PHE A 131 -2.13 -16.80 0.87
N PHE A 132 -2.62 -17.99 0.52
CA PHE A 132 -1.78 -19.07 0.04
C PHE A 132 -1.69 -19.02 -1.49
N ARG A 133 -0.54 -19.42 -2.00
CA ARG A 133 -0.30 -19.62 -3.43
C ARG A 133 0.03 -21.07 -3.70
N ASN A 134 -0.55 -21.63 -4.76
CA ASN A 134 -0.20 -22.96 -5.21
C ASN A 134 1.15 -22.94 -5.94
N LYS A 135 2.12 -23.71 -5.44
CA LYS A 135 3.50 -23.77 -6.00
C LYS A 135 3.56 -24.28 -7.43
N LYS A 136 2.58 -25.09 -7.86
CA LYS A 136 2.57 -25.74 -9.19
C LYS A 136 1.87 -24.87 -10.23
N THR A 137 0.76 -24.21 -9.85
CA THR A 137 -0.07 -23.45 -10.79
C THR A 137 0.17 -21.95 -10.70
N ASP A 138 0.89 -21.49 -9.65
CA ASP A 138 1.10 -20.07 -9.31
C ASP A 138 -0.22 -19.32 -8.97
N GLU A 139 -1.31 -20.05 -8.77
CA GLU A 139 -2.63 -19.50 -8.47
C GLU A 139 -2.77 -19.18 -6.99
N ILE A 140 -3.47 -18.08 -6.72
CA ILE A 140 -3.83 -17.67 -5.36
C ILE A 140 -5.09 -18.44 -4.92
N ILE A 141 -5.07 -18.91 -3.69
CA ILE A 141 -6.21 -19.60 -3.08
C ILE A 141 -7.14 -18.57 -2.50
N PHE A 142 -8.23 -18.30 -3.20
CA PHE A 142 -9.35 -17.47 -2.76
C PHE A 142 -10.47 -18.36 -2.21
N ASP A 143 -10.29 -18.83 -0.97
CA ASP A 143 -11.29 -19.63 -0.27
C ASP A 143 -11.71 -18.89 1.01
N GLU A 144 -12.99 -18.50 1.07
CA GLU A 144 -13.55 -17.74 2.20
C GLU A 144 -13.38 -18.48 3.53
N LYS A 145 -13.51 -19.81 3.56
CA LYS A 145 -13.35 -20.57 4.80
C LYS A 145 -11.91 -20.60 5.26
N VAL A 146 -10.95 -20.65 4.33
CA VAL A 146 -9.52 -20.55 4.65
C VAL A 146 -9.22 -19.17 5.22
N LEU A 147 -9.72 -18.11 4.60
CA LEU A 147 -9.52 -16.73 5.07
C LEU A 147 -10.13 -16.51 6.47
N ASN A 148 -11.36 -16.96 6.68
CA ASN A 148 -12.03 -16.84 7.96
C ASN A 148 -11.32 -17.65 9.06
N PHE A 149 -10.80 -18.83 8.75
CA PHE A 149 -10.01 -19.61 9.69
C PHE A 149 -8.68 -18.94 10.03
N THR A 150 -8.00 -18.39 9.05
CA THR A 150 -6.78 -17.61 9.27
C THR A 150 -7.06 -16.36 10.13
N ALA A 151 -8.16 -15.66 9.87
CA ALA A 151 -8.59 -14.52 10.68
C ALA A 151 -8.85 -14.90 12.14
N MET A 152 -9.50 -16.06 12.39
CA MET A 152 -9.71 -16.58 13.74
C MET A 152 -8.38 -16.90 14.45
N ILE A 153 -7.39 -17.43 13.74
CA ILE A 153 -6.05 -17.65 14.29
C ILE A 153 -5.39 -16.31 14.64
N PHE A 154 -5.52 -15.30 13.80
CA PHE A 154 -4.98 -13.96 14.07
C PHE A 154 -5.65 -13.31 15.29
N GLU A 155 -6.93 -13.54 15.49
CA GLU A 155 -7.65 -13.06 16.70
C GLU A 155 -7.08 -13.68 17.98
N GLN A 156 -6.66 -14.94 17.95
CA GLN A 156 -6.15 -15.68 19.10
C GLN A 156 -4.65 -15.47 19.35
N HIS A 157 -3.85 -15.36 18.30
CA HIS A 157 -2.38 -15.43 18.36
C HIS A 157 -1.69 -14.18 17.81
N GLY A 158 -2.44 -13.21 17.24
CA GLY A 158 -1.88 -12.09 16.49
C GLY A 158 -1.51 -12.46 15.06
N CYS A 159 -1.25 -11.46 14.24
CA CYS A 159 -0.96 -11.68 12.82
C CYS A 159 0.44 -12.28 12.55
N ASP A 160 1.35 -12.24 13.54
CA ASP A 160 2.67 -12.89 13.44
C ASP A 160 2.54 -14.42 13.32
N ALA A 161 1.42 -15.01 13.74
CA ALA A 161 1.09 -16.41 13.51
C ALA A 161 1.20 -16.82 12.04
N TRP A 162 0.99 -15.87 11.09
CA TRP A 162 1.19 -16.12 9.66
C TRP A 162 2.61 -16.56 9.33
N TYR A 163 3.60 -16.00 10.01
CA TYR A 163 5.02 -16.33 9.79
C TYR A 163 5.48 -17.51 10.63
N ASP A 164 4.99 -17.62 11.86
CA ASP A 164 5.49 -18.57 12.87
C ASP A 164 4.88 -19.97 12.74
N MET A 165 3.61 -20.08 12.32
CA MET A 165 2.90 -21.36 12.25
C MET A 165 3.15 -22.08 10.93
N GLU A 166 3.07 -23.40 10.93
CA GLU A 166 3.11 -24.22 9.71
C GLU A 166 1.84 -24.05 8.89
N ILE A 167 1.94 -24.21 7.56
CA ILE A 167 0.78 -24.06 6.65
C ILE A 167 -0.39 -24.96 7.05
N LYS A 168 -0.10 -26.21 7.47
CA LYS A 168 -1.13 -27.16 7.90
C LYS A 168 -1.98 -26.67 9.07
N ASP A 169 -1.40 -25.84 9.94
CA ASP A 169 -2.06 -25.30 11.15
C ASP A 169 -2.86 -24.02 10.85
N LEU A 170 -2.63 -23.41 9.68
CA LEU A 170 -3.35 -22.25 9.14
C LEU A 170 -4.50 -22.64 8.22
N LEU A 171 -4.66 -23.92 7.89
CA LEU A 171 -5.76 -24.44 7.11
C LEU A 171 -6.83 -25.06 8.00
N TYR A 172 -8.10 -24.73 7.76
CA TYR A 172 -9.18 -25.35 8.54
C TYR A 172 -9.25 -26.88 8.26
N PRO A 173 -9.61 -27.67 9.28
CA PRO A 173 -9.77 -29.12 9.12
C PRO A 173 -10.80 -29.45 8.03
N GLY A 174 -10.40 -30.23 7.03
CA GLY A 174 -11.28 -30.59 5.91
C GLY A 174 -11.27 -29.62 4.73
N SER A 175 -10.30 -28.71 4.66
CA SER A 175 -10.11 -27.82 3.49
C SER A 175 -9.88 -28.57 2.17
N GLY A 176 -9.38 -29.81 2.23
CA GLY A 176 -9.00 -30.57 1.04
C GLY A 176 -7.72 -30.09 0.36
N LEU A 177 -7.10 -29.03 0.90
CA LEU A 177 -5.85 -28.48 0.39
C LEU A 177 -4.65 -29.26 0.96
N ASN A 178 -3.70 -29.57 0.07
CA ASN A 178 -2.45 -30.19 0.49
C ASN A 178 -1.43 -29.10 0.90
N PRO A 179 -1.01 -29.02 2.16
CA PRO A 179 -0.04 -28.01 2.63
C PRO A 179 1.28 -28.00 1.85
N ASP A 180 1.73 -29.17 1.36
CA ASP A 180 2.98 -29.30 0.62
C ASP A 180 2.93 -28.61 -0.76
N ASP A 181 1.75 -28.45 -1.32
CA ASP A 181 1.53 -27.79 -2.61
C ASP A 181 1.37 -26.27 -2.47
N LEU A 182 1.34 -25.75 -1.23
CA LEU A 182 1.07 -24.36 -0.94
C LEU A 182 2.33 -23.64 -0.42
N GLU A 183 2.37 -22.34 -0.66
CA GLU A 183 3.30 -21.40 -0.03
C GLU A 183 2.53 -20.18 0.48
N LYS A 184 3.04 -19.57 1.55
CA LYS A 184 2.50 -18.32 2.09
C LYS A 184 2.96 -17.14 1.26
N THR A 185 2.10 -16.16 1.05
CA THR A 185 2.56 -14.85 0.59
C THR A 185 3.30 -14.15 1.73
N LEU A 186 4.36 -13.42 1.42
CA LEU A 186 5.20 -12.74 2.43
C LEU A 186 5.07 -11.21 2.39
N ASP A 187 4.27 -10.70 1.46
CA ASP A 187 3.99 -9.27 1.38
C ASP A 187 3.12 -8.83 2.57
N ILE A 188 3.31 -7.60 3.00
CA ILE A 188 2.48 -6.95 4.02
C ILE A 188 1.57 -5.91 3.38
N LEU A 189 0.52 -5.54 4.07
CA LEU A 189 -0.40 -4.48 3.67
C LEU A 189 0.27 -3.10 3.74
N ASP A 190 -0.15 -2.21 2.85
CA ASP A 190 0.09 -0.79 2.97
C ASP A 190 -0.53 -0.26 4.27
N VAL A 191 0.23 0.49 5.05
CA VAL A 191 -0.25 1.11 6.31
C VAL A 191 -1.52 1.96 6.11
N TRP A 192 -1.74 2.49 4.90
CA TRP A 192 -2.98 3.19 4.57
C TRP A 192 -4.19 2.26 4.44
N PHE A 193 -3.98 0.98 4.15
CA PHE A 193 -5.02 -0.03 4.23
C PHE A 193 -5.38 -0.32 5.70
N ASP A 194 -4.37 -0.49 6.55
CA ASP A 194 -4.58 -0.69 8.00
C ASP A 194 -5.36 0.48 8.60
N SER A 195 -4.90 1.71 8.36
CA SER A 195 -5.60 2.91 8.84
C SER A 195 -7.00 3.08 8.22
N GLY A 196 -7.16 2.71 6.96
CA GLY A 196 -8.45 2.73 6.26
C GLY A 196 -9.46 1.76 6.85
N SER A 197 -9.00 0.66 7.48
CA SER A 197 -9.84 -0.36 8.11
C SER A 197 -10.25 -0.03 9.56
N THR A 198 -9.83 1.12 10.10
CA THR A 198 -10.11 1.54 11.49
C THR A 198 -11.61 1.53 11.83
N GLN A 199 -12.46 1.92 10.88
CA GLN A 199 -13.92 1.90 11.09
C GLN A 199 -14.44 0.48 11.36
N ASN A 200 -13.88 -0.56 10.75
CA ASN A 200 -14.23 -1.95 11.06
C ASN A 200 -13.67 -2.38 12.43
N ALA A 201 -12.41 -2.07 12.70
CA ALA A 201 -11.73 -2.48 13.94
C ALA A 201 -12.26 -1.76 15.19
N VAL A 202 -12.79 -0.55 15.06
CA VAL A 202 -13.22 0.29 16.19
C VAL A 202 -14.74 0.46 16.21
N LEU A 203 -15.34 1.05 15.17
CA LEU A 203 -16.75 1.44 15.21
C LEU A 203 -17.72 0.25 15.04
N ARG A 204 -17.31 -0.77 14.31
CA ARG A 204 -18.16 -1.94 13.97
C ARG A 204 -17.83 -3.20 14.74
N SER A 205 -16.67 -3.26 15.40
CA SER A 205 -16.21 -4.46 16.09
C SER A 205 -17.03 -4.83 17.34
N GLY A 206 -17.71 -3.84 17.96
CA GLY A 206 -18.36 -4.01 19.25
C GLY A 206 -17.40 -4.09 20.46
N ASN A 207 -16.10 -3.99 20.23
CA ASN A 207 -15.09 -4.07 21.29
C ASN A 207 -14.89 -2.74 22.03
N TYR A 208 -15.42 -1.65 21.51
CA TYR A 208 -15.24 -0.31 22.04
C TYR A 208 -16.57 0.43 22.13
N ASP A 209 -16.75 1.23 23.18
CA ASP A 209 -17.82 2.23 23.27
C ASP A 209 -17.40 3.50 22.50
N ALA A 210 -17.24 3.36 21.20
CA ALA A 210 -16.62 4.34 20.33
C ALA A 210 -17.60 5.07 19.38
N GLY A 211 -18.88 5.07 19.73
CA GLY A 211 -19.91 5.71 18.92
C GLY A 211 -20.53 4.80 17.86
N THR A 212 -21.04 5.38 16.79
CA THR A 212 -21.81 4.70 15.76
C THR A 212 -21.09 4.65 14.42
N PHE A 213 -21.42 3.64 13.62
CA PHE A 213 -21.02 3.57 12.22
C PHE A 213 -22.24 3.93 11.32
N PRO A 214 -22.05 4.78 10.28
CA PRO A 214 -20.87 5.58 9.95
C PRO A 214 -20.55 6.64 11.01
N ALA A 215 -19.26 7.03 11.12
CA ALA A 215 -18.85 8.13 11.99
C ALA A 215 -19.56 9.44 11.60
N ASP A 216 -19.93 10.27 12.57
CA ASP A 216 -20.58 11.56 12.28
C ASP A 216 -19.61 12.51 11.57
N MET A 217 -18.33 12.49 11.96
CA MET A 217 -17.32 13.37 11.39
C MET A 217 -15.93 12.75 11.43
N TYR A 218 -15.18 12.87 10.33
CA TYR A 218 -13.73 12.71 10.29
C TYR A 218 -13.08 14.12 10.33
N LEU A 219 -12.11 14.31 11.22
CA LEU A 219 -11.47 15.60 11.44
C LEU A 219 -9.95 15.42 11.34
N GLU A 220 -9.34 15.99 10.31
CA GLU A 220 -7.91 15.92 10.08
C GLU A 220 -7.39 17.07 9.19
N GLY A 221 -6.07 17.10 8.98
CA GLY A 221 -5.40 18.03 8.09
C GLY A 221 -5.72 17.83 6.61
N SER A 222 -5.43 18.85 5.82
CA SER A 222 -5.71 18.86 4.38
C SER A 222 -4.93 17.82 3.56
N ASP A 223 -3.84 17.26 4.09
CA ASP A 223 -3.07 16.16 3.49
C ASP A 223 -3.85 14.84 3.49
N GLN A 224 -4.83 14.68 4.39
CA GLN A 224 -5.60 13.45 4.53
C GLN A 224 -6.63 13.22 3.42
N HIS A 225 -6.87 14.16 2.54
CA HIS A 225 -7.60 13.91 1.30
C HIS A 225 -6.91 12.88 0.39
N ARG A 226 -5.57 12.77 0.49
CA ARG A 226 -4.78 11.71 -0.17
C ARG A 226 -4.33 10.61 0.80
N GLY A 227 -4.75 10.66 2.03
CA GLY A 227 -4.43 9.70 3.08
C GLY A 227 -5.69 9.07 3.65
N TRP A 228 -5.93 9.27 4.95
CA TRP A 228 -6.94 8.55 5.71
C TRP A 228 -8.38 8.78 5.23
N PHE A 229 -8.75 9.98 4.80
CA PHE A 229 -10.09 10.20 4.24
C PHE A 229 -10.36 9.30 3.04
N GLN A 230 -9.38 9.20 2.13
CA GLN A 230 -9.52 8.41 0.92
C GLN A 230 -9.37 6.91 1.19
N SER A 231 -8.40 6.49 2.01
CA SER A 231 -8.20 5.07 2.31
C SER A 231 -9.39 4.48 3.07
N SER A 232 -9.94 5.21 4.07
CA SER A 232 -11.16 4.79 4.78
C SER A 232 -12.36 4.69 3.84
N LEU A 233 -12.53 5.65 2.94
CA LEU A 233 -13.62 5.62 1.97
C LEU A 233 -13.54 4.38 1.09
N LEU A 234 -12.39 4.13 0.49
CA LEU A 234 -12.20 3.03 -0.46
C LEU A 234 -12.31 1.65 0.21
N THR A 235 -11.67 1.44 1.38
CA THR A 235 -11.78 0.15 2.10
C THR A 235 -13.19 -0.15 2.55
N THR A 236 -13.90 0.86 3.01
CA THR A 236 -15.27 0.68 3.51
C THR A 236 -16.25 0.44 2.36
N LEU A 237 -16.15 1.19 1.27
CA LEU A 237 -17.00 0.99 0.10
C LEU A 237 -16.75 -0.37 -0.54
N ALA A 238 -15.50 -0.81 -0.65
CA ALA A 238 -15.16 -2.12 -1.18
C ALA A 238 -15.72 -3.27 -0.34
N SER A 239 -15.88 -3.09 0.98
CA SER A 239 -16.34 -4.14 1.89
C SER A 239 -17.83 -4.10 2.24
N SER A 240 -18.50 -2.97 2.15
CA SER A 240 -19.87 -2.78 2.61
C SER A 240 -20.72 -1.81 1.80
N GLU A 241 -20.15 -1.18 0.78
CA GLU A 241 -20.82 -0.17 -0.07
C GLU A 241 -21.42 1.03 0.69
N ILE A 242 -21.00 1.22 1.96
CA ILE A 242 -21.45 2.30 2.85
C ILE A 242 -20.29 3.25 3.10
N ALA A 243 -20.55 4.57 3.12
CA ALA A 243 -19.53 5.55 3.50
C ALA A 243 -19.09 5.38 4.96
N PRO A 244 -17.78 5.51 5.29
CA PRO A 244 -17.29 5.36 6.66
C PRO A 244 -17.66 6.53 7.56
N TYR A 245 -18.02 7.69 6.99
CA TYR A 245 -18.31 8.94 7.67
C TYR A 245 -19.40 9.73 6.96
N LYS A 246 -20.09 10.60 7.71
CA LYS A 246 -21.14 11.48 7.22
C LYS A 246 -20.62 12.86 6.81
N SER A 247 -19.52 13.29 7.44
CA SER A 247 -18.91 14.60 7.20
C SER A 247 -17.39 14.56 7.36
N ILE A 248 -16.73 15.52 6.70
CA ILE A 248 -15.28 15.76 6.81
C ILE A 248 -15.06 17.20 7.25
N LEU A 249 -14.32 17.39 8.33
CA LEU A 249 -13.76 18.67 8.72
C LEU A 249 -12.26 18.68 8.44
N THR A 250 -11.82 19.66 7.65
CA THR A 250 -10.42 19.79 7.24
C THR A 250 -9.80 21.05 7.81
N HIS A 251 -8.74 20.88 8.60
CA HIS A 251 -7.94 22.01 9.10
C HIS A 251 -6.62 22.16 8.32
N GLY A 252 -5.96 23.31 8.50
CA GLY A 252 -4.61 23.56 8.00
C GLY A 252 -3.55 22.83 8.83
N PHE A 253 -2.30 22.93 8.40
CA PHE A 253 -1.18 22.45 9.21
C PHE A 253 -0.98 23.33 10.44
N THR A 254 -0.51 22.72 11.53
CA THR A 254 0.01 23.48 12.68
C THR A 254 1.29 24.19 12.24
N VAL A 255 1.34 25.48 12.48
CA VAL A 255 2.44 26.34 12.07
C VAL A 255 3.13 26.97 13.28
N ASP A 256 4.38 27.35 13.12
CA ASP A 256 5.13 28.09 14.10
C ASP A 256 4.77 29.62 14.05
N GLU A 257 5.41 30.43 14.88
CA GLU A 257 5.20 31.88 14.95
C GLU A 257 5.52 32.63 13.64
N LYS A 258 6.28 31.98 12.72
CA LYS A 258 6.60 32.53 11.40
C LYS A 258 5.61 32.06 10.33
N GLY A 259 4.60 31.28 10.69
CA GLY A 259 3.65 30.67 9.75
C GLY A 259 4.20 29.47 8.98
N GLU A 260 5.35 28.92 9.39
CA GLU A 260 5.91 27.73 8.75
C GLU A 260 5.36 26.43 9.36
N LYS A 261 5.07 25.44 8.52
CA LYS A 261 4.61 24.14 8.99
C LYS A 261 5.61 23.55 10.00
N MET A 262 5.10 23.22 11.19
CA MET A 262 5.89 22.51 12.20
C MET A 262 6.30 21.12 11.72
N SER A 263 7.59 20.78 11.85
CA SER A 263 8.09 19.45 11.56
C SER A 263 9.34 19.14 12.39
N LYS A 264 9.52 17.86 12.73
CA LYS A 264 10.72 17.39 13.44
C LYS A 264 12.00 17.66 12.64
N SER A 265 11.94 17.56 11.30
CA SER A 265 13.09 17.80 10.43
C SER A 265 13.52 19.29 10.39
N LYS A 266 12.59 20.22 10.59
CA LYS A 266 12.88 21.67 10.67
C LYS A 266 13.26 22.11 12.09
N GLY A 267 13.00 21.27 13.11
CA GLY A 267 13.28 21.62 14.51
C GLY A 267 12.40 22.74 15.09
N ASN A 268 11.29 23.08 14.42
CA ASN A 268 10.40 24.18 14.80
C ASN A 268 9.12 23.70 15.52
N VAL A 269 9.14 22.49 16.07
CA VAL A 269 7.99 21.92 16.79
C VAL A 269 7.88 22.54 18.18
N VAL A 270 6.72 23.11 18.49
CA VAL A 270 6.34 23.53 19.83
C VAL A 270 5.54 22.41 20.48
N ALA A 271 6.11 21.80 21.51
CA ALA A 271 5.44 20.73 22.24
C ALA A 271 4.27 21.29 23.07
N PRO A 272 3.13 20.56 23.19
CA PRO A 272 1.99 20.99 24.01
C PRO A 272 2.37 21.33 25.46
N ASP A 273 3.29 20.56 26.05
CA ASP A 273 3.79 20.78 27.40
C ASP A 273 4.45 22.18 27.60
N LYS A 274 5.03 22.72 26.54
CA LYS A 274 5.60 24.08 26.59
C LYS A 274 4.50 25.12 26.70
N VAL A 275 3.44 24.97 25.91
CA VAL A 275 2.28 25.89 25.94
C VAL A 275 1.51 25.79 27.25
N LEU A 276 1.45 24.62 27.87
CA LEU A 276 0.76 24.42 29.16
C LEU A 276 1.52 25.01 30.36
N LYS A 277 2.82 25.25 30.20
CA LYS A 277 3.69 25.79 31.27
C LYS A 277 3.87 27.33 31.23
N GLU A 278 3.47 27.94 30.14
CA GLU A 278 3.41 29.39 29.95
C GLU A 278 2.05 29.94 30.40
#